data_688a1d02198ce2386b86b3e877923b9d
#
_entry.id   688a1d02198ce2386b86b3e877923b9d
#
_cell.length_a   1.000
_cell.length_b   1.000
_cell.length_c   1.000
_cell.angle_alpha   90.00
_cell.angle_beta   90.00
_cell.angle_gamma   90.00
#
_symmetry.space_group_name_H-M   'P 1'
#
loop_
_entity.id
_entity.type
_entity.pdbx_description
1 polymer ?
#
loop_
_entity_poly.entity_id
_entity_poly.type
_entity_poly.pdbx_seq_one_letter_code
_entity_poly.pdbx_strand_id
1 'polypeptide(L)'
;FGEEKARAMVMGYDFTVFAGTQGAMNHKKMDRMLFLAEEQKLPVVLLAEGGGGRPGDTDVAGVAGLDTPSFLTFAKLSGKVPLVGMTSGRCFAGNAALLGCCDVIIATADSNIGMGGPAMIEGGGLGAYAPEDVGPYDVQRKNGVIDVAVQDEAEAIEASKKYLSYFQGPTSDWDAEDQRKLRHVIPENRLRAYDVNNVIAGLVDKGSVLELRKDFGIGIKTALVRVEGRPMGLMANNPFHLGGAIDADAGDKAARFMQLCDAFGLPILSLCDTPGFMVGPEMVSFRKIFKAIKKVLMSKKNLSFKVMFLWQLKPLIHTTSAHQKKKCKKK
;
A
#
# COMPACT_ATOMS: atom_id res chain seq x y z
N PHE A 1 0.20 22.01 -2.89
CA PHE A 1 0.57 22.15 -1.49
C PHE A 1 1.74 23.15 -1.39
N GLY A 2 1.80 23.98 -0.35
CA GLY A 2 2.90 24.94 -0.15
C GLY A 2 4.23 24.26 0.17
N GLU A 3 5.34 25.02 0.06
CA GLU A 3 6.71 24.51 0.28
C GLU A 3 6.90 23.79 1.63
N GLU A 4 6.26 24.27 2.68
CA GLU A 4 6.31 23.60 4.01
C GLU A 4 5.80 22.16 3.99
N LYS A 5 4.78 21.88 3.16
CA LYS A 5 4.19 20.52 3.03
C LYS A 5 4.90 19.66 1.98
N ALA A 6 5.73 20.25 1.13
CA ALA A 6 6.49 19.55 0.11
C ALA A 6 7.80 18.92 0.62
N ARG A 7 8.15 19.13 1.91
CA ARG A 7 9.40 18.63 2.49
C ARG A 7 9.32 17.15 2.82
N ALA A 8 10.36 16.41 2.45
CA ALA A 8 10.54 15.00 2.79
C ALA A 8 12.01 14.71 3.09
N MET A 9 12.29 13.72 3.90
CA MET A 9 13.61 13.16 4.10
C MET A 9 13.84 12.07 3.07
N VAL A 10 14.74 12.29 2.12
CA VAL A 10 15.13 11.30 1.10
C VAL A 10 16.46 10.68 1.51
N MET A 11 16.48 9.35 1.60
CA MET A 11 17.65 8.57 1.94
C MET A 11 17.88 7.53 0.84
N GLY A 12 19.12 7.35 0.42
CA GLY A 12 19.49 6.37 -0.61
C GLY A 12 20.82 5.71 -0.29
N TYR A 13 20.94 4.46 -0.67
CA TYR A 13 22.21 3.76 -0.73
C TYR A 13 22.81 3.97 -2.11
N ASP A 14 24.10 4.28 -2.16
CA ASP A 14 24.85 4.32 -3.42
C ASP A 14 25.28 2.89 -3.77
N PHE A 15 24.62 2.30 -4.76
CA PHE A 15 24.91 0.92 -5.20
C PHE A 15 26.31 0.78 -5.78
N THR A 16 26.91 1.85 -6.28
CA THR A 16 28.31 1.82 -6.79
C THR A 16 29.33 1.67 -5.67
N VAL A 17 28.94 1.95 -4.42
CA VAL A 17 29.77 1.81 -3.24
C VAL A 17 29.48 0.45 -2.57
N PHE A 18 30.32 -0.55 -2.84
CA PHE A 18 30.19 -1.89 -2.29
C PHE A 18 28.77 -2.49 -2.42
N ALA A 19 28.17 -2.32 -3.60
CA ALA A 19 26.82 -2.79 -3.92
C ALA A 19 25.76 -2.31 -2.91
N GLY A 20 25.84 -1.07 -2.44
CA GLY A 20 24.88 -0.48 -1.51
C GLY A 20 24.84 -1.16 -0.13
N THR A 21 25.90 -1.90 0.25
CA THR A 21 25.94 -2.59 1.54
C THR A 21 26.06 -1.62 2.71
N GLN A 22 25.49 -2.03 3.83
CA GLN A 22 25.42 -1.22 5.06
C GLN A 22 26.70 -1.36 5.88
N GLY A 23 27.40 -0.25 6.10
CA GLY A 23 28.56 -0.14 6.97
C GLY A 23 28.28 0.75 8.19
N ALA A 24 29.20 0.80 9.15
CA ALA A 24 29.04 1.54 10.39
C ALA A 24 28.82 3.05 10.18
N MET A 25 29.58 3.67 9.27
CA MET A 25 29.42 5.10 8.97
C MET A 25 28.11 5.38 8.23
N ASN A 26 27.68 4.43 7.39
CA ASN A 26 26.38 4.48 6.74
C ASN A 26 25.24 4.45 7.79
N HIS A 27 25.30 3.56 8.77
CA HIS A 27 24.33 3.51 9.87
C HIS A 27 24.32 4.82 10.68
N LYS A 28 25.48 5.36 11.07
CA LYS A 28 25.54 6.65 11.78
C LYS A 28 24.87 7.79 11.02
N LYS A 29 25.08 7.86 9.70
CA LYS A 29 24.43 8.85 8.84
C LYS A 29 22.93 8.64 8.80
N MET A 30 22.48 7.40 8.61
CA MET A 30 21.07 7.07 8.59
C MET A 30 20.39 7.40 9.93
N ASP A 31 21.00 7.02 11.05
CA ASP A 31 20.47 7.29 12.38
C ASP A 31 20.22 8.78 12.61
N ARG A 32 21.19 9.62 12.16
CA ARG A 32 21.04 11.08 12.22
C ARG A 32 19.87 11.57 11.37
N MET A 33 19.72 11.05 10.15
CA MET A 33 18.63 11.44 9.25
C MET A 33 17.27 11.00 9.81
N LEU A 34 17.16 9.79 10.37
CA LEU A 34 15.94 9.28 10.98
C LEU A 34 15.55 10.09 12.22
N PHE A 35 16.52 10.47 13.04
CA PHE A 35 16.27 11.38 14.17
C PHE A 35 15.70 12.73 13.71
N LEU A 36 16.28 13.34 12.69
CA LEU A 36 15.76 14.60 12.12
C LEU A 36 14.36 14.43 11.52
N ALA A 37 14.11 13.30 10.85
CA ALA A 37 12.78 13.00 10.30
C ALA A 37 11.73 12.90 11.42
N GLU A 38 12.06 12.27 12.54
CA GLU A 38 11.18 12.20 13.71
C GLU A 38 10.93 13.57 14.35
N GLU A 39 12.00 14.32 14.60
CA GLU A 39 11.95 15.63 15.24
C GLU A 39 11.15 16.65 14.42
N GLN A 40 11.38 16.68 13.11
CA GLN A 40 10.74 17.62 12.19
C GLN A 40 9.45 17.08 11.57
N LYS A 41 9.05 15.85 11.92
CA LYS A 41 7.87 15.15 11.36
C LYS A 41 7.88 15.09 9.83
N LEU A 42 9.03 14.79 9.24
CA LEU A 42 9.19 14.68 7.80
C LEU A 42 8.80 13.28 7.32
N PRO A 43 8.00 13.17 6.26
CA PRO A 43 7.88 11.90 5.53
C PRO A 43 9.25 11.40 5.09
N VAL A 44 9.42 10.09 5.04
CA VAL A 44 10.68 9.47 4.63
C VAL A 44 10.49 8.75 3.30
N VAL A 45 11.41 8.96 2.37
CA VAL A 45 11.54 8.19 1.13
C VAL A 45 12.90 7.47 1.18
N LEU A 46 12.87 6.15 1.19
CA LEU A 46 14.03 5.28 1.22
C LEU A 46 14.24 4.64 -0.15
N LEU A 47 15.37 4.93 -0.79
CA LEU A 47 15.89 4.22 -1.96
C LEU A 47 16.73 3.05 -1.42
N ALA A 48 16.21 1.83 -1.50
CA ALA A 48 16.65 0.73 -0.66
C ALA A 48 17.60 -0.26 -1.34
N GLU A 49 18.07 0.02 -2.56
CA GLU A 49 18.97 -0.88 -3.28
C GLU A 49 20.20 -1.20 -2.45
N GLY A 50 20.54 -2.50 -2.34
CA GLY A 50 21.77 -2.90 -1.64
C GLY A 50 21.77 -4.33 -1.14
N GLY A 51 22.96 -4.78 -0.81
CA GLY A 51 23.28 -6.17 -0.47
C GLY A 51 23.15 -6.54 1.01
N GLY A 52 22.68 -5.63 1.87
CA GLY A 52 22.62 -5.87 3.32
C GLY A 52 23.89 -5.45 4.07
N GLY A 53 24.14 -6.07 5.22
CA GLY A 53 25.31 -5.74 6.03
C GLY A 53 26.62 -6.00 5.30
N ARG A 54 27.58 -5.07 5.42
CA ARG A 54 28.89 -5.16 4.78
C ARG A 54 29.81 -6.09 5.59
N PRO A 55 30.22 -7.24 5.06
CA PRO A 55 31.21 -8.08 5.72
C PRO A 55 32.59 -7.41 5.68
N GLY A 56 33.35 -7.49 6.79
CA GLY A 56 34.69 -6.93 6.86
C GLY A 56 34.75 -5.41 6.78
N ASP A 57 33.76 -4.71 7.34
CA ASP A 57 33.74 -3.25 7.41
C ASP A 57 34.98 -2.75 8.17
N THR A 58 35.77 -1.92 7.49
CA THR A 58 37.03 -1.34 8.02
C THR A 58 36.82 -0.07 8.83
N ASP A 59 35.61 0.48 8.85
CA ASP A 59 35.31 1.73 9.53
C ASP A 59 35.17 1.56 11.06
N VAL A 60 35.14 0.33 11.55
CA VAL A 60 35.10 -0.01 12.97
C VAL A 60 36.01 -1.19 13.31
N ALA A 61 36.70 -1.07 14.43
CA ALA A 61 37.40 -2.18 15.03
C ALA A 61 36.40 -3.06 15.80
N GLY A 62 35.92 -4.11 15.15
CA GLY A 62 35.01 -5.05 15.79
C GLY A 62 33.90 -5.54 14.87
N VAL A 63 33.25 -6.61 15.27
CA VAL A 63 32.08 -7.11 14.57
C VAL A 63 31.06 -5.99 14.61
N ALA A 64 30.60 -5.53 13.44
CA ALA A 64 29.41 -4.72 13.36
C ALA A 64 28.28 -5.55 13.95
N GLY A 65 28.20 -5.50 15.26
CA GLY A 65 27.29 -6.32 16.02
C GLY A 65 25.88 -5.84 15.82
N LEU A 66 25.00 -6.44 16.57
CA LEU A 66 23.57 -6.07 16.64
C LEU A 66 23.34 -4.68 17.25
N ASP A 67 24.39 -3.91 17.56
CA ASP A 67 24.35 -2.56 18.10
C ASP A 67 24.24 -1.50 16.98
N THR A 68 23.22 -1.66 16.13
CA THR A 68 22.83 -0.65 15.15
C THR A 68 21.41 -0.18 15.44
N PRO A 69 21.23 1.05 15.93
CA PRO A 69 19.90 1.56 16.26
C PRO A 69 19.02 1.84 15.03
N SER A 70 19.59 1.84 13.82
CA SER A 70 18.89 2.22 12.59
C SER A 70 17.57 1.46 12.37
N PHE A 71 17.57 0.14 12.57
CA PHE A 71 16.34 -0.66 12.39
C PHE A 71 15.27 -0.29 13.43
N LEU A 72 15.67 -0.14 14.69
CA LEU A 72 14.75 0.27 15.75
C LEU A 72 14.23 1.69 15.52
N THR A 73 15.10 2.62 15.15
CA THR A 73 14.76 4.02 14.92
C THR A 73 13.84 4.15 13.73
N PHE A 74 14.12 3.42 12.64
CA PHE A 74 13.25 3.39 11.47
C PHE A 74 11.86 2.83 11.82
N ALA A 75 11.81 1.70 12.52
CA ALA A 75 10.55 1.10 12.94
C ALA A 75 9.73 2.02 13.87
N LYS A 76 10.36 2.83 14.70
CA LYS A 76 9.69 3.82 15.58
C LYS A 76 8.99 4.95 14.82
N LEU A 77 9.36 5.21 13.57
CA LEU A 77 8.70 6.20 12.72
C LEU A 77 7.35 5.71 12.18
N SER A 78 7.09 4.40 12.19
CA SER A 78 5.83 3.82 11.71
C SER A 78 4.62 4.45 12.41
N GLY A 79 3.68 4.97 11.60
CA GLY A 79 2.50 5.69 12.07
C GLY A 79 2.74 7.08 12.66
N LYS A 80 4.00 7.57 12.67
CA LYS A 80 4.33 8.97 13.03
C LYS A 80 4.48 9.85 11.80
N VAL A 81 5.16 9.33 10.79
CA VAL A 81 5.35 9.97 9.48
C VAL A 81 5.18 8.93 8.38
N PRO A 82 4.71 9.32 7.17
CA PRO A 82 4.63 8.40 6.05
C PRO A 82 6.00 7.88 5.63
N LEU A 83 6.11 6.56 5.45
CA LEU A 83 7.34 5.88 5.08
C LEU A 83 7.16 5.23 3.69
N VAL A 84 7.89 5.72 2.69
CA VAL A 84 7.91 5.19 1.33
C VAL A 84 9.22 4.45 1.11
N GLY A 85 9.14 3.18 0.74
CA GLY A 85 10.29 2.42 0.26
C GLY A 85 10.24 2.28 -1.24
N MET A 86 11.32 2.61 -1.92
CA MET A 86 11.50 2.40 -3.34
C MET A 86 12.66 1.45 -3.58
N THR A 87 12.54 0.62 -4.62
CA THR A 87 13.66 -0.18 -5.11
C THR A 87 13.57 -0.33 -6.62
N SER A 88 14.71 -0.14 -7.28
CA SER A 88 14.93 -0.32 -8.72
C SER A 88 16.19 -1.19 -8.87
N GLY A 89 16.00 -2.52 -8.84
CA GLY A 89 17.10 -3.47 -8.83
C GLY A 89 17.15 -4.33 -7.56
N ARG A 90 18.34 -4.63 -7.08
CA ARG A 90 18.55 -5.64 -6.02
C ARG A 90 18.47 -5.03 -4.63
N CYS A 91 17.58 -5.58 -3.80
CA CYS A 91 17.40 -5.17 -2.40
C CYS A 91 17.39 -6.41 -1.51
N PHE A 92 18.49 -6.65 -0.79
CA PHE A 92 18.67 -7.86 0.01
C PHE A 92 19.00 -7.59 1.48
N ALA A 93 18.70 -8.57 2.33
CA ALA A 93 19.06 -8.65 3.75
C ALA A 93 18.69 -7.38 4.52
N GLY A 94 19.64 -6.66 5.12
CA GLY A 94 19.39 -5.46 5.92
C GLY A 94 18.68 -4.35 5.17
N ASN A 95 18.96 -4.17 3.86
CA ASN A 95 18.26 -3.22 3.00
C ASN A 95 16.80 -3.64 2.82
N ALA A 96 16.54 -4.93 2.57
CA ALA A 96 15.18 -5.44 2.46
C ALA A 96 14.41 -5.37 3.80
N ALA A 97 15.10 -5.52 4.93
CA ALA A 97 14.49 -5.36 6.25
C ALA A 97 14.00 -3.92 6.48
N LEU A 98 14.79 -2.92 6.10
CA LEU A 98 14.38 -1.51 6.16
C LEU A 98 13.25 -1.20 5.17
N LEU A 99 13.34 -1.73 3.95
CA LEU A 99 12.27 -1.63 2.95
C LEU A 99 10.95 -2.20 3.51
N GLY A 100 11.01 -3.36 4.18
CA GLY A 100 9.86 -4.00 4.82
C GLY A 100 9.25 -3.22 5.99
N CYS A 101 9.97 -2.26 6.58
CA CYS A 101 9.45 -1.35 7.59
C CYS A 101 8.65 -0.18 7.00
N CYS A 102 8.69 0.02 5.68
CA CYS A 102 7.96 1.11 5.04
C CYS A 102 6.44 0.83 5.00
N ASP A 103 5.65 1.90 4.96
CA ASP A 103 4.19 1.82 4.86
C ASP A 103 3.76 1.35 3.46
N VAL A 104 4.51 1.75 2.43
CA VAL A 104 4.33 1.38 1.03
C VAL A 104 5.67 0.99 0.40
N ILE A 105 5.67 -0.07 -0.36
CA ILE A 105 6.81 -0.52 -1.17
C ILE A 105 6.46 -0.33 -2.64
N ILE A 106 7.26 0.50 -3.31
CA ILE A 106 7.17 0.78 -4.75
C ILE A 106 8.38 0.13 -5.42
N ALA A 107 8.15 -0.73 -6.39
CA ALA A 107 9.23 -1.48 -7.03
C ALA A 107 9.10 -1.48 -8.55
N THR A 108 10.22 -1.31 -9.23
CA THR A 108 10.31 -1.38 -10.69
C THR A 108 10.36 -2.82 -11.20
N ALA A 109 10.11 -3.01 -12.49
CA ALA A 109 9.97 -4.35 -13.10
C ALA A 109 11.26 -5.20 -13.03
N ASP A 110 12.42 -4.58 -12.83
CA ASP A 110 13.72 -5.23 -12.70
C ASP A 110 14.14 -5.50 -11.24
N SER A 111 13.25 -5.27 -10.28
CA SER A 111 13.55 -5.39 -8.86
C SER A 111 13.61 -6.83 -8.37
N ASN A 112 14.52 -7.06 -7.42
CA ASN A 112 14.62 -8.29 -6.65
C ASN A 112 14.62 -7.95 -5.15
N ILE A 113 13.70 -8.53 -4.39
CA ILE A 113 13.58 -8.27 -2.95
C ILE A 113 13.67 -9.57 -2.18
N GLY A 114 14.70 -9.72 -1.34
CA GLY A 114 14.89 -10.94 -0.55
C GLY A 114 15.57 -10.69 0.78
N MET A 115 15.24 -11.49 1.80
CA MET A 115 15.87 -11.38 3.12
C MET A 115 17.29 -11.90 3.18
N GLY A 116 17.76 -12.60 2.14
CA GLY A 116 19.15 -13.04 1.97
C GLY A 116 19.52 -12.98 0.50
N GLY A 117 20.68 -12.45 0.19
CA GLY A 117 21.23 -12.49 -1.17
C GLY A 117 21.87 -13.84 -1.50
N PRO A 118 22.27 -14.07 -2.76
CA PRO A 118 22.85 -15.34 -3.22
C PRO A 118 24.00 -15.86 -2.36
N ALA A 119 24.92 -15.00 -1.96
CA ALA A 119 26.06 -15.39 -1.11
C ALA A 119 25.65 -15.93 0.27
N MET A 120 24.55 -15.41 0.85
CA MET A 120 24.02 -15.93 2.11
C MET A 120 23.35 -17.30 1.92
N ILE A 121 22.66 -17.49 0.81
CA ILE A 121 21.99 -18.77 0.47
C ILE A 121 23.04 -19.85 0.26
N GLU A 122 24.08 -19.55 -0.53
CA GLU A 122 25.18 -20.45 -0.80
C GLU A 122 25.99 -20.77 0.49
N GLY A 123 26.35 -19.75 1.26
CA GLY A 123 27.03 -19.91 2.55
C GLY A 123 26.23 -20.69 3.59
N GLY A 124 24.90 -20.69 3.49
CA GLY A 124 24.00 -21.52 4.28
C GLY A 124 23.84 -22.97 3.77
N GLY A 125 24.52 -23.34 2.69
CA GLY A 125 24.43 -24.69 2.10
C GLY A 125 23.10 -24.97 1.39
N LEU A 126 22.37 -23.94 1.00
CA LEU A 126 21.04 -24.06 0.40
C LEU A 126 21.08 -24.08 -1.15
N GLY A 127 22.26 -24.07 -1.75
CA GLY A 127 22.49 -24.07 -3.19
C GLY A 127 23.00 -22.72 -3.70
N ALA A 128 23.42 -22.69 -4.97
CA ALA A 128 23.86 -21.47 -5.65
C ALA A 128 22.75 -20.96 -6.56
N TYR A 129 22.43 -19.69 -6.44
CA TYR A 129 21.34 -19.03 -7.20
C TYR A 129 21.87 -17.75 -7.83
N ALA A 130 21.35 -17.40 -9.01
CA ALA A 130 21.57 -16.08 -9.57
C ALA A 130 20.80 -15.02 -8.74
N PRO A 131 21.29 -13.79 -8.64
CA PRO A 131 20.59 -12.72 -7.93
C PRO A 131 19.15 -12.52 -8.42
N GLU A 132 18.91 -12.71 -9.70
CA GLU A 132 17.62 -12.57 -10.38
C GLU A 132 16.59 -13.62 -9.95
N ASP A 133 17.07 -14.77 -9.43
CA ASP A 133 16.21 -15.86 -8.94
C ASP A 133 15.73 -15.61 -7.50
N VAL A 134 16.34 -14.66 -6.79
CA VAL A 134 16.06 -14.40 -5.38
C VAL A 134 15.03 -13.28 -5.25
N GLY A 135 13.78 -13.66 -4.97
CA GLY A 135 12.68 -12.71 -4.76
C GLY A 135 12.40 -11.80 -5.96
N PRO A 136 12.23 -12.36 -7.18
CA PRO A 136 11.96 -11.56 -8.37
C PRO A 136 10.64 -10.82 -8.30
N TYR A 137 10.56 -9.68 -8.97
CA TYR A 137 9.41 -8.78 -9.03
C TYR A 137 8.07 -9.50 -9.26
N ASP A 138 8.03 -10.44 -10.22
CA ASP A 138 6.80 -11.16 -10.55
C ASP A 138 6.26 -12.05 -9.43
N VAL A 139 7.13 -12.53 -8.56
CA VAL A 139 6.75 -13.26 -7.35
C VAL A 139 6.33 -12.28 -6.26
N GLN A 140 7.12 -11.23 -6.03
CA GLN A 140 6.93 -10.30 -4.93
C GLN A 140 5.68 -9.42 -5.08
N ARG A 141 5.24 -9.10 -6.30
CA ARG A 141 3.96 -8.40 -6.53
C ARG A 141 2.75 -9.29 -6.27
N LYS A 142 2.87 -10.60 -6.50
CA LYS A 142 1.76 -11.56 -6.31
C LYS A 142 1.61 -12.04 -4.87
N ASN A 143 2.68 -12.00 -4.06
CA ASN A 143 2.64 -12.38 -2.66
C ASN A 143 2.41 -11.20 -1.69
N GLY A 144 2.22 -9.99 -2.22
CA GLY A 144 1.86 -8.79 -1.45
C GLY A 144 3.04 -8.08 -0.78
N VAL A 145 4.28 -8.38 -1.17
CA VAL A 145 5.46 -7.60 -0.74
C VAL A 145 5.46 -6.23 -1.42
N ILE A 146 5.21 -6.18 -2.74
CA ILE A 146 5.15 -4.94 -3.50
C ILE A 146 3.74 -4.36 -3.40
N ASP A 147 3.63 -3.13 -2.92
CA ASP A 147 2.36 -2.40 -2.85
C ASP A 147 2.02 -1.71 -4.17
N VAL A 148 3.01 -1.09 -4.82
CA VAL A 148 2.85 -0.41 -6.12
C VAL A 148 3.91 -0.92 -7.09
N ALA A 149 3.47 -1.65 -8.08
CA ALA A 149 4.28 -2.20 -9.14
C ALA A 149 4.34 -1.21 -10.31
N VAL A 150 5.56 -0.81 -10.71
CA VAL A 150 5.81 0.19 -11.76
C VAL A 150 6.81 -0.34 -12.78
N GLN A 151 6.95 0.34 -13.92
CA GLN A 151 7.85 -0.10 -14.97
C GLN A 151 9.28 0.40 -14.76
N ASP A 152 9.42 1.65 -14.33
CA ASP A 152 10.70 2.33 -14.21
C ASP A 152 10.76 3.29 -13.02
N GLU A 153 11.91 3.91 -12.83
CA GLU A 153 12.18 4.85 -11.73
C GLU A 153 11.35 6.13 -11.84
N ALA A 154 11.04 6.59 -13.05
CA ALA A 154 10.24 7.80 -13.24
C ALA A 154 8.80 7.57 -12.73
N GLU A 155 8.21 6.42 -13.07
CA GLU A 155 6.91 6.02 -12.53
C GLU A 155 6.98 5.83 -11.01
N ALA A 156 8.09 5.27 -10.48
CA ALA A 156 8.27 5.09 -9.03
C ALA A 156 8.31 6.42 -8.28
N ILE A 157 8.98 7.44 -8.83
CA ILE A 157 9.01 8.79 -8.26
C ILE A 157 7.61 9.41 -8.27
N GLU A 158 6.88 9.33 -9.36
CA GLU A 158 5.52 9.88 -9.43
C GLU A 158 4.55 9.14 -8.51
N ALA A 159 4.65 7.82 -8.40
CA ALA A 159 3.88 7.03 -7.42
C ALA A 159 4.19 7.44 -5.98
N SER A 160 5.48 7.70 -5.65
CA SER A 160 5.91 8.18 -4.34
C SER A 160 5.33 9.55 -4.01
N LYS A 161 5.43 10.50 -4.93
CA LYS A 161 4.82 11.84 -4.78
C LYS A 161 3.30 11.74 -4.59
N LYS A 162 2.65 10.91 -5.41
CA LYS A 162 1.22 10.66 -5.32
C LYS A 162 0.84 10.07 -3.96
N TYR A 163 1.57 9.06 -3.49
CA TYR A 163 1.35 8.47 -2.16
C TYR A 163 1.49 9.52 -1.05
N LEU A 164 2.58 10.28 -1.03
CA LEU A 164 2.81 11.31 -0.02
C LEU A 164 1.74 12.41 -0.04
N SER A 165 1.18 12.71 -1.20
CA SER A 165 0.14 13.74 -1.32
C SER A 165 -1.09 13.47 -0.45
N TYR A 166 -1.46 12.21 -0.20
CA TYR A 166 -2.64 11.88 0.60
C TYR A 166 -2.49 12.26 2.08
N PHE A 167 -1.27 12.46 2.56
CA PHE A 167 -0.96 12.84 3.94
C PHE A 167 -0.75 14.35 4.13
N GLN A 168 -0.85 15.13 3.07
CA GLN A 168 -0.70 16.60 3.09
C GLN A 168 -2.01 17.35 3.34
N GLY A 169 -3.10 16.62 3.49
CA GLY A 169 -4.44 17.19 3.71
C GLY A 169 -5.28 17.35 2.44
N PRO A 170 -6.39 18.07 2.53
CA PRO A 170 -7.29 18.30 1.39
C PRO A 170 -6.69 19.24 0.35
N THR A 171 -7.16 19.10 -0.89
CA THR A 171 -6.90 20.02 -2.00
C THR A 171 -8.21 20.69 -2.44
N SER A 172 -8.12 21.93 -2.90
CA SER A 172 -9.27 22.66 -3.50
C SER A 172 -9.40 22.38 -5.00
N ASP A 173 -8.33 21.91 -5.63
CA ASP A 173 -8.32 21.55 -7.05
C ASP A 173 -8.69 20.07 -7.19
N TRP A 174 -9.97 19.81 -7.53
CA TRP A 174 -10.50 18.47 -7.77
C TRP A 174 -11.58 18.51 -8.85
N ASP A 175 -11.72 17.43 -9.57
CA ASP A 175 -12.75 17.17 -10.58
C ASP A 175 -13.29 15.76 -10.43
N ALA A 176 -14.57 15.56 -10.64
CA ALA A 176 -15.23 14.28 -10.52
C ALA A 176 -16.03 13.93 -11.77
N GLU A 177 -16.32 12.66 -11.97
CA GLU A 177 -17.23 12.22 -13.01
C GLU A 177 -18.67 12.57 -12.68
N ASP A 178 -19.51 12.69 -13.72
CA ASP A 178 -20.96 12.87 -13.53
C ASP A 178 -21.54 11.63 -12.84
N GLN A 179 -21.88 11.77 -11.58
CA GLN A 179 -22.40 10.69 -10.72
C GLN A 179 -23.70 10.08 -11.25
N ARG A 180 -24.41 10.74 -12.16
CA ARG A 180 -25.58 10.16 -12.82
C ARG A 180 -25.23 8.91 -13.62
N LYS A 181 -23.98 8.79 -14.10
CA LYS A 181 -23.46 7.60 -14.80
C LYS A 181 -23.51 6.35 -13.92
N LEU A 182 -23.37 6.49 -12.58
CA LEU A 182 -23.43 5.38 -11.63
C LEU A 182 -24.74 4.57 -11.70
N ARG A 183 -25.81 5.16 -12.20
CA ARG A 183 -27.11 4.48 -12.37
C ARG A 183 -27.05 3.28 -13.31
N HIS A 184 -26.07 3.25 -14.21
CA HIS A 184 -25.95 2.24 -15.27
C HIS A 184 -24.73 1.32 -15.09
N VAL A 185 -23.93 1.54 -14.03
CA VAL A 185 -22.70 0.76 -13.80
C VAL A 185 -23.00 -0.62 -13.26
N ILE A 186 -23.99 -0.75 -12.37
CA ILE A 186 -24.38 -2.03 -11.79
C ILE A 186 -25.51 -2.63 -12.64
N PRO A 187 -25.34 -3.88 -13.16
CA PRO A 187 -26.35 -4.54 -13.98
C PRO A 187 -27.66 -4.72 -13.24
N GLU A 188 -28.81 -4.63 -13.94
CA GLU A 188 -30.11 -4.96 -13.38
C GLU A 188 -30.21 -6.44 -12.98
N ASN A 189 -29.62 -7.30 -13.79
CA ASN A 189 -29.51 -8.73 -13.48
C ASN A 189 -28.41 -8.95 -12.42
N ARG A 190 -28.83 -9.27 -11.22
CA ARG A 190 -27.96 -9.49 -10.04
C ARG A 190 -27.02 -10.69 -10.15
N LEU A 191 -27.24 -11.58 -11.10
CA LEU A 191 -26.37 -12.73 -11.36
C LEU A 191 -25.14 -12.35 -12.21
N ARG A 192 -25.11 -11.15 -12.78
CA ARG A 192 -23.99 -10.68 -13.58
C ARG A 192 -22.98 -9.94 -12.71
N ALA A 193 -21.72 -10.38 -12.79
CA ALA A 193 -20.59 -9.63 -12.26
C ALA A 193 -20.40 -8.32 -13.05
N TYR A 194 -19.83 -7.33 -12.39
CA TYR A 194 -19.51 -6.01 -12.97
C TYR A 194 -18.12 -5.56 -12.51
N ASP A 195 -17.53 -4.63 -13.28
CA ASP A 195 -16.25 -4.06 -12.89
C ASP A 195 -16.45 -2.97 -11.83
N VAL A 196 -16.02 -3.27 -10.62
CA VAL A 196 -16.09 -2.33 -9.50
C VAL A 196 -15.22 -1.07 -9.71
N ASN A 197 -14.22 -1.12 -10.62
CA ASN A 197 -13.43 0.08 -10.96
C ASN A 197 -14.31 1.18 -11.56
N ASN A 198 -15.34 0.82 -12.32
CA ASN A 198 -16.28 1.81 -12.87
C ASN A 198 -17.12 2.48 -11.78
N VAL A 199 -17.42 1.75 -10.70
CA VAL A 199 -18.09 2.33 -9.52
C VAL A 199 -17.12 3.28 -8.80
N ILE A 200 -15.89 2.83 -8.58
CA ILE A 200 -14.85 3.64 -7.93
C ILE A 200 -14.63 4.94 -8.72
N ALA A 201 -14.41 4.84 -10.03
CA ALA A 201 -14.17 6.00 -10.90
C ALA A 201 -15.33 7.04 -10.88
N GLY A 202 -16.57 6.57 -10.71
CA GLY A 202 -17.73 7.46 -10.58
C GLY A 202 -17.91 8.09 -9.21
N LEU A 203 -17.21 7.60 -8.17
CA LEU A 203 -17.36 8.08 -6.79
C LEU A 203 -16.22 8.99 -6.33
N VAL A 204 -15.05 8.86 -6.92
CA VAL A 204 -13.83 9.55 -6.47
C VAL A 204 -13.37 10.60 -7.47
N ASP A 205 -12.50 11.49 -7.03
CA ASP A 205 -11.93 12.53 -7.88
C ASP A 205 -11.10 11.91 -9.00
N LYS A 206 -11.19 12.48 -10.20
CA LYS A 206 -10.42 12.02 -11.37
C LYS A 206 -8.93 12.00 -11.10
N GLY A 207 -8.28 10.93 -11.51
CA GLY A 207 -6.83 10.75 -11.31
C GLY A 207 -6.39 10.53 -9.86
N SER A 208 -7.31 10.53 -8.89
CA SER A 208 -6.96 10.41 -7.48
C SER A 208 -6.74 8.97 -7.00
N VAL A 209 -7.04 7.95 -7.78
CA VAL A 209 -6.90 6.55 -7.35
C VAL A 209 -5.43 6.13 -7.35
N LEU A 210 -4.95 5.64 -6.19
CA LEU A 210 -3.70 4.90 -6.05
C LEU A 210 -4.03 3.53 -5.47
N GLU A 211 -4.16 2.51 -6.33
CA GLU A 211 -4.44 1.14 -5.92
C GLU A 211 -3.18 0.52 -5.29
N LEU A 212 -3.32 -0.08 -4.10
CA LEU A 212 -2.24 -0.78 -3.40
C LEU A 212 -2.45 -2.29 -3.51
N ARG A 213 -1.35 -3.03 -3.74
CA ARG A 213 -1.33 -4.50 -3.85
C ARG A 213 -2.29 -5.02 -4.91
N LYS A 214 -2.29 -4.42 -6.08
CA LYS A 214 -3.20 -4.75 -7.18
C LYS A 214 -3.22 -6.24 -7.51
N ASP A 215 -2.05 -6.89 -7.49
CA ASP A 215 -1.85 -8.28 -7.92
C ASP A 215 -1.93 -9.31 -6.77
N PHE A 216 -2.03 -8.84 -5.51
CA PHE A 216 -2.23 -9.67 -4.32
C PHE A 216 -3.64 -9.53 -3.77
N GLY A 217 -4.23 -10.64 -3.29
CA GLY A 217 -5.55 -10.63 -2.66
C GLY A 217 -6.60 -9.98 -3.56
N ILE A 218 -6.69 -10.44 -4.81
CA ILE A 218 -7.48 -9.83 -5.89
C ILE A 218 -9.00 -9.81 -5.63
N GLY A 219 -9.46 -10.56 -4.62
CA GLY A 219 -10.85 -10.54 -4.16
C GLY A 219 -11.30 -9.23 -3.52
N ILE A 220 -10.33 -8.38 -3.12
CA ILE A 220 -10.61 -7.05 -2.59
C ILE A 220 -9.68 -6.02 -3.22
N LYS A 221 -10.21 -4.86 -3.55
CA LYS A 221 -9.43 -3.70 -3.98
C LYS A 221 -9.19 -2.78 -2.79
N THR A 222 -7.96 -2.31 -2.66
CA THR A 222 -7.57 -1.32 -1.67
C THR A 222 -6.88 -0.17 -2.37
N ALA A 223 -7.31 1.06 -2.11
CA ALA A 223 -6.77 2.24 -2.76
C ALA A 223 -6.78 3.45 -1.82
N LEU A 224 -5.79 4.30 -1.94
CA LEU A 224 -5.89 5.67 -1.49
C LEU A 224 -6.57 6.49 -2.58
N VAL A 225 -7.52 7.33 -2.20
CA VAL A 225 -8.36 8.11 -3.11
C VAL A 225 -8.60 9.51 -2.54
N ARG A 226 -9.21 10.37 -3.36
CA ARG A 226 -9.78 11.62 -2.88
C ARG A 226 -11.26 11.69 -3.24
N VAL A 227 -12.04 12.29 -2.37
CA VAL A 227 -13.44 12.64 -2.62
C VAL A 227 -13.61 14.10 -2.25
N GLU A 228 -13.98 14.92 -3.22
CA GLU A 228 -14.03 16.39 -3.08
C GLU A 228 -12.71 16.95 -2.50
N GLY A 229 -11.58 16.51 -3.05
CA GLY A 229 -10.25 16.88 -2.63
C GLY A 229 -9.77 16.26 -1.32
N ARG A 230 -10.60 15.59 -0.54
CA ARG A 230 -10.29 15.03 0.78
C ARG A 230 -9.70 13.63 0.66
N PRO A 231 -8.50 13.37 1.22
CA PRO A 231 -7.88 12.07 1.15
C PRO A 231 -8.61 11.05 2.04
N MET A 232 -8.76 9.83 1.54
CA MET A 232 -9.33 8.71 2.28
C MET A 232 -8.85 7.36 1.74
N GLY A 233 -9.02 6.32 2.53
CA GLY A 233 -8.91 4.95 2.07
C GLY A 233 -10.19 4.47 1.41
N LEU A 234 -10.06 3.61 0.41
CA LEU A 234 -11.16 2.92 -0.24
C LEU A 234 -10.91 1.43 -0.23
N MET A 235 -11.92 0.66 0.17
CA MET A 235 -11.95 -0.80 0.03
C MET A 235 -13.18 -1.21 -0.76
N ALA A 236 -13.04 -2.15 -1.70
CA ALA A 236 -14.15 -2.64 -2.49
C ALA A 236 -14.00 -4.14 -2.76
N ASN A 237 -15.08 -4.92 -2.60
CA ASN A 237 -15.10 -6.30 -3.07
C ASN A 237 -15.00 -6.33 -4.60
N ASN A 238 -14.30 -7.34 -5.12
CA ASN A 238 -14.17 -7.57 -6.56
C ASN A 238 -15.12 -8.69 -7.01
N PRO A 239 -16.26 -8.36 -7.65
CA PRO A 239 -17.22 -9.37 -8.07
C PRO A 239 -16.69 -10.37 -9.10
N PHE A 240 -15.61 -10.03 -9.83
CA PHE A 240 -14.98 -10.95 -10.78
C PHE A 240 -14.14 -12.05 -10.12
N HIS A 241 -13.84 -11.92 -8.82
CA HIS A 241 -13.13 -12.94 -8.07
C HIS A 241 -14.08 -13.58 -7.06
N LEU A 242 -14.37 -14.88 -7.22
CA LEU A 242 -15.22 -15.66 -6.31
C LEU A 242 -16.58 -15.00 -6.01
N GLY A 243 -17.14 -14.23 -6.97
CA GLY A 243 -18.39 -13.49 -6.76
C GLY A 243 -18.31 -12.44 -5.66
N GLY A 244 -17.13 -11.91 -5.34
CA GLY A 244 -16.89 -10.94 -4.28
C GLY A 244 -16.66 -11.56 -2.89
N ALA A 245 -16.57 -12.88 -2.77
CA ALA A 245 -16.24 -13.55 -1.52
C ALA A 245 -14.82 -13.21 -1.06
N ILE A 246 -14.63 -13.14 0.26
CA ILE A 246 -13.36 -12.77 0.88
C ILE A 246 -12.59 -14.05 1.20
N ASP A 247 -11.49 -14.28 0.48
CA ASP A 247 -10.53 -15.33 0.77
C ASP A 247 -9.45 -14.85 1.77
N ALA A 248 -8.46 -15.71 2.06
CA ALA A 248 -7.42 -15.42 3.04
C ALA A 248 -6.54 -14.22 2.62
N ASP A 249 -6.13 -14.19 1.37
CA ASP A 249 -5.25 -13.13 0.84
C ASP A 249 -5.98 -11.78 0.77
N ALA A 250 -7.26 -11.79 0.37
CA ALA A 250 -8.10 -10.59 0.42
C ALA A 250 -8.24 -10.07 1.85
N GLY A 251 -8.40 -10.99 2.82
CA GLY A 251 -8.45 -10.63 4.24
C GLY A 251 -7.15 -10.02 4.75
N ASP A 252 -6.01 -10.61 4.42
CA ASP A 252 -4.68 -10.09 4.81
C ASP A 252 -4.40 -8.71 4.17
N LYS A 253 -4.77 -8.54 2.89
CA LYS A 253 -4.68 -7.25 2.17
C LYS A 253 -5.53 -6.17 2.84
N ALA A 254 -6.81 -6.48 3.11
CA ALA A 254 -7.72 -5.56 3.78
C ALA A 254 -7.21 -5.15 5.16
N ALA A 255 -6.72 -6.11 5.92
CA ALA A 255 -6.19 -5.89 7.26
C ALA A 255 -4.99 -4.94 7.29
N ARG A 256 -4.01 -5.15 6.40
CA ARG A 256 -2.84 -4.27 6.25
C ARG A 256 -3.27 -2.86 5.84
N PHE A 257 -4.20 -2.75 4.91
CA PHE A 257 -4.71 -1.47 4.44
C PHE A 257 -5.45 -0.69 5.55
N MET A 258 -6.32 -1.38 6.32
CA MET A 258 -6.99 -0.75 7.46
C MET A 258 -6.00 -0.26 8.52
N GLN A 259 -4.92 -1.01 8.78
CA GLN A 259 -3.86 -0.57 9.69
C GLN A 259 -3.16 0.70 9.20
N LEU A 260 -2.89 0.80 7.90
CA LEU A 260 -2.33 1.99 7.29
C LEU A 260 -3.24 3.20 7.48
N CYS A 261 -4.52 3.07 7.15
CA CYS A 261 -5.49 4.16 7.29
C CYS A 261 -5.65 4.59 8.76
N ASP A 262 -5.69 3.63 9.70
CA ASP A 262 -5.80 3.90 11.13
C ASP A 262 -4.57 4.64 11.67
N ALA A 263 -3.36 4.23 11.25
CA ALA A 263 -2.11 4.85 11.67
C ALA A 263 -2.06 6.36 11.37
N PHE A 264 -2.64 6.76 10.24
CA PHE A 264 -2.65 8.15 9.78
C PHE A 264 -4.00 8.86 9.91
N GLY A 265 -5.00 8.22 10.51
CA GLY A 265 -6.33 8.82 10.71
C GLY A 265 -7.10 9.06 9.41
N LEU A 266 -6.81 8.31 8.35
CA LEU A 266 -7.54 8.40 7.09
C LEU A 266 -8.90 7.71 7.21
N PRO A 267 -10.03 8.38 6.91
CA PRO A 267 -11.34 7.73 6.89
C PRO A 267 -11.38 6.67 5.79
N ILE A 268 -12.15 5.60 5.99
CA ILE A 268 -12.29 4.52 5.02
C ILE A 268 -13.70 4.50 4.45
N LEU A 269 -13.79 4.51 3.11
CA LEU A 269 -15.00 4.19 2.36
C LEU A 269 -14.95 2.71 1.98
N SER A 270 -15.92 1.92 2.43
CA SER A 270 -16.05 0.51 2.07
C SER A 270 -17.23 0.30 1.13
N LEU A 271 -16.95 -0.20 -0.08
CA LEU A 271 -17.94 -0.61 -1.07
C LEU A 271 -18.17 -2.11 -0.92
N CYS A 272 -19.22 -2.47 -0.20
CA CYS A 272 -19.48 -3.85 0.18
C CYS A 272 -20.44 -4.51 -0.82
N ASP A 273 -19.93 -5.53 -1.52
CA ASP A 273 -20.71 -6.44 -2.36
C ASP A 273 -20.09 -7.84 -2.28
N THR A 274 -20.52 -8.61 -1.28
CA THR A 274 -19.94 -9.89 -0.94
C THR A 274 -20.99 -10.86 -0.40
N PRO A 275 -20.92 -12.15 -0.78
CA PRO A 275 -21.70 -13.19 -0.11
C PRO A 275 -21.16 -13.54 1.29
N GLY A 276 -19.95 -13.07 1.64
CA GLY A 276 -19.28 -13.36 2.90
C GLY A 276 -17.86 -13.87 2.73
N PHE A 277 -17.36 -14.55 3.76
CA PHE A 277 -16.04 -15.18 3.73
C PHE A 277 -16.11 -16.55 3.07
N MET A 278 -15.02 -16.92 2.36
CA MET A 278 -14.84 -18.26 1.88
C MET A 278 -14.76 -19.25 3.04
N VAL A 279 -15.43 -20.38 2.89
CA VAL A 279 -15.46 -21.47 3.87
C VAL A 279 -14.92 -22.75 3.24
N GLY A 280 -14.27 -23.58 4.01
CA GLY A 280 -13.75 -24.87 3.56
C GLY A 280 -12.54 -25.34 4.36
N PRO A 281 -12.13 -26.62 4.23
CA PRO A 281 -11.00 -27.18 4.97
C PRO A 281 -9.64 -26.53 4.60
N GLU A 282 -9.54 -25.97 3.41
CA GLU A 282 -8.32 -25.27 2.95
C GLU A 282 -8.22 -23.83 3.47
N MET A 283 -9.29 -23.29 4.06
CA MET A 283 -9.35 -21.90 4.54
C MET A 283 -8.83 -21.76 5.98
N VAL A 284 -7.65 -22.26 6.24
CA VAL A 284 -7.01 -22.27 7.59
C VAL A 284 -6.71 -20.88 8.13
N SER A 285 -6.81 -19.83 7.33
CA SER A 285 -6.29 -18.49 7.63
C SER A 285 -7.26 -17.54 8.36
N PHE A 286 -8.43 -18.01 8.80
CA PHE A 286 -9.39 -17.20 9.59
C PHE A 286 -8.75 -16.50 10.79
N ARG A 287 -7.71 -17.12 11.37
CA ARG A 287 -6.98 -16.56 12.52
C ARG A 287 -6.31 -15.22 12.24
N LYS A 288 -5.88 -14.99 10.99
CA LYS A 288 -5.22 -13.73 10.59
C LYS A 288 -6.24 -12.61 10.42
N ILE A 289 -7.37 -12.88 9.78
CA ILE A 289 -8.47 -11.92 9.57
C ILE A 289 -9.02 -11.45 10.92
N PHE A 290 -9.34 -12.38 11.84
CA PHE A 290 -9.82 -12.01 13.17
C PHE A 290 -8.82 -11.21 13.99
N LYS A 291 -7.51 -11.52 13.88
CA LYS A 291 -6.47 -10.72 14.55
C LYS A 291 -6.40 -9.30 14.00
N ALA A 292 -6.56 -9.13 12.70
CA ALA A 292 -6.50 -7.83 12.06
C ALA A 292 -7.75 -6.99 12.36
N ILE A 293 -8.94 -7.56 12.22
CA ILE A 293 -10.21 -6.89 12.59
C ILE A 293 -10.18 -6.52 14.08
N LYS A 294 -9.76 -7.44 14.95
CA LYS A 294 -9.62 -7.15 16.40
C LYS A 294 -8.64 -6.00 16.65
N LYS A 295 -7.53 -5.95 15.94
CA LYS A 295 -6.53 -4.88 16.09
C LYS A 295 -7.10 -3.52 15.67
N VAL A 296 -7.86 -3.47 14.58
CA VAL A 296 -8.53 -2.26 14.10
C VAL A 296 -9.67 -1.84 15.03
N LEU A 297 -10.51 -2.78 15.45
CA LEU A 297 -11.63 -2.49 16.37
C LEU A 297 -11.16 -2.08 17.77
N MET A 298 -9.96 -2.52 18.20
CA MET A 298 -9.37 -2.14 19.48
C MET A 298 -8.43 -0.93 19.38
N SER A 299 -8.23 -0.36 18.18
CA SER A 299 -7.49 0.88 18.03
C SER A 299 -8.22 2.01 18.77
N LYS A 300 -7.46 2.75 19.58
CA LYS A 300 -7.98 3.92 20.30
C LYS A 300 -8.11 5.17 19.42
N LYS A 301 -7.68 5.11 18.17
CA LYS A 301 -7.85 6.21 17.23
C LYS A 301 -9.25 6.12 16.63
N ASN A 302 -9.94 7.24 16.52
CA ASN A 302 -11.28 7.34 15.96
C ASN A 302 -11.23 7.12 14.44
N LEU A 303 -11.13 5.87 14.00
CA LEU A 303 -11.25 5.53 12.60
C LEU A 303 -12.69 5.80 12.14
N SER A 304 -12.88 6.80 11.30
CA SER A 304 -14.18 7.05 10.66
C SER A 304 -14.40 6.01 9.56
N PHE A 305 -15.25 5.04 9.83
CA PHE A 305 -15.57 3.96 8.89
C PHE A 305 -16.96 4.20 8.31
N LYS A 306 -17.04 4.44 7.01
CA LYS A 306 -18.32 4.54 6.28
C LYS A 306 -18.45 3.32 5.38
N VAL A 307 -19.44 2.48 5.66
CA VAL A 307 -19.78 1.32 4.82
C VAL A 307 -20.91 1.73 3.87
N MET A 308 -20.67 1.57 2.59
CA MET A 308 -21.69 1.72 1.56
C MET A 308 -21.97 0.33 0.95
N PHE A 309 -23.17 -0.18 1.15
CA PHE A 309 -23.61 -1.37 0.44
C PHE A 309 -23.99 -0.99 -0.98
N LEU A 310 -23.34 -1.57 -1.98
CA LEU A 310 -23.56 -1.22 -3.39
C LEU A 310 -25.01 -1.47 -3.84
N TRP A 311 -25.71 -2.44 -3.26
CA TRP A 311 -27.12 -2.66 -3.52
C TRP A 311 -28.03 -1.55 -2.96
N GLN A 312 -27.58 -0.74 -1.98
CA GLN A 312 -28.31 0.43 -1.47
C GLN A 312 -28.26 1.62 -2.43
N LEU A 313 -27.37 1.63 -3.40
CA LEU A 313 -27.38 2.63 -4.47
C LEU A 313 -28.62 2.48 -5.39
N LYS A 314 -29.22 1.30 -5.45
CA LYS A 314 -30.39 1.01 -6.30
C LYS A 314 -31.69 1.75 -5.89
N PRO A 315 -32.10 1.89 -4.60
CA PRO A 315 -33.33 2.62 -4.24
C PRO A 315 -33.26 4.11 -4.51
N LEU A 316 -32.10 4.75 -4.34
CA LEU A 316 -31.87 6.16 -4.67
C LEU A 316 -32.03 6.43 -6.19
N ILE A 317 -31.78 5.41 -7.01
CA ILE A 317 -31.91 5.44 -8.47
C ILE A 317 -33.38 5.35 -8.90
N HIS A 318 -34.24 4.63 -8.17
CA HIS A 318 -35.65 4.42 -8.53
C HIS A 318 -36.62 5.52 -8.06
N THR A 319 -36.32 6.21 -6.97
CA THR A 319 -37.23 7.26 -6.43
C THR A 319 -37.32 8.50 -7.30
N THR A 320 -36.27 8.83 -8.07
CA THR A 320 -36.32 9.97 -9.02
C THR A 320 -37.09 9.67 -10.31
N SER A 321 -37.16 8.38 -10.74
CA SER A 321 -37.96 7.99 -11.91
C SER A 321 -39.47 8.04 -11.65
N ALA A 322 -39.92 7.75 -10.45
CA ALA A 322 -41.33 7.80 -10.07
C ALA A 322 -41.86 9.23 -9.96
N HIS A 323 -41.01 10.18 -9.57
CA HIS A 323 -41.39 11.60 -9.48
C HIS A 323 -41.51 12.29 -10.84
N GLN A 324 -40.68 11.89 -11.81
CA GLN A 324 -40.75 12.42 -13.18
C GLN A 324 -41.94 11.85 -13.98
N LYS A 325 -42.31 10.56 -13.76
CA LYS A 325 -43.52 10.00 -14.43
C LYS A 325 -44.84 10.61 -13.91
N LYS A 326 -44.85 11.14 -12.69
CA LYS A 326 -46.04 11.85 -12.18
C LYS A 326 -46.18 13.29 -12.74
N LYS A 327 -45.10 13.92 -13.19
CA LYS A 327 -45.16 15.26 -13.81
C LYS A 327 -45.51 15.23 -15.31
N CYS A 328 -45.26 14.10 -16.00
CA CYS A 328 -45.67 13.95 -17.42
C CYS A 328 -47.11 13.48 -17.63
N LYS A 329 -47.86 13.09 -16.58
CA LYS A 329 -49.27 12.72 -16.69
C LYS A 329 -50.22 13.83 -16.25
N LYS A 330 -49.71 15.06 -15.99
CA LYS A 330 -50.49 16.26 -15.67
C LYS A 330 -50.19 17.43 -16.59
N LYS A 331 -49.95 17.17 -17.89
CA LYS A 331 -50.03 18.14 -18.96
C LYS A 331 -50.83 17.56 -20.12
#